data_5a4c930de108dc059bdd3a2fb93b51ec
#
_entry.id   5a4c930de108dc059bdd3a2fb93b51ec
#
_cell.length_a   1.000
_cell.length_b   1.000
_cell.length_c   1.000
_cell.angle_alpha   90.00
_cell.angle_beta   90.00
_cell.angle_gamma   90.00
#
_symmetry.space_group_name_H-M   'P 1'
#
loop_
_entity.id
_entity.type
_entity.pdbx_description
1 polymer ?
#
loop_
_entity_poly.entity_id
_entity_poly.type
_entity_poly.pdbx_seq_one_letter_code
_entity_poly.pdbx_strand_id
1 'polypeptide(L)'
;MTAPSKKTNSHLFRNRFLIVLFFILGATIVLVFRSFQLQYLERDFLNQQADARHIRTEKMASNRGSIYDRRGTPLAVSTPVDSVVINPKQFLSSTGNRGKIILITNILEMETKEVSRRIEDRSTKSFMYLKRHISPNQSIKIKQLGKITGLWLEKEYKRFYPAGEVTGHLVGFTNIDDQGQEGMEYMLEEFLLGEDGSKLVLRDADNNIFSDIKLLKTAVDGEDYYSSIDLRIQYLAHRALKAEVRKFKAKAASAIVLDISTGEVLAMVNQPSADPNNRSLRKAELLKNRAVTDVFEPGSTFKPLTVAAALESGNFKPESIIDTTPFNLGSKLIGDDR
;
A
#
# COMPACT_ATOMS: atom_id res chain seq x y z
N MET A 1 61.85 82.15 25.61
CA MET A 1 60.58 81.52 25.68
C MET A 1 60.78 80.04 25.46
N THR A 2 60.84 79.25 26.54
CA THR A 2 61.07 77.84 26.54
C THR A 2 59.68 77.15 26.69
N ALA A 3 59.28 76.29 25.70
CA ALA A 3 58.03 75.58 25.75
C ALA A 3 58.06 74.41 26.79
N PRO A 4 56.98 74.20 27.55
CA PRO A 4 56.96 73.12 28.55
C PRO A 4 56.89 71.74 27.89
N SER A 5 57.86 70.89 28.26
CA SER A 5 57.88 69.44 27.90
C SER A 5 56.70 68.74 28.55
N LYS A 6 55.78 68.25 27.71
CA LYS A 6 54.70 67.29 28.12
C LYS A 6 55.32 65.94 28.53
N LYS A 7 55.52 65.73 29.85
CA LYS A 7 55.78 64.35 30.35
C LYS A 7 54.56 63.47 30.03
N THR A 8 54.66 62.69 29.02
CA THR A 8 53.68 61.65 28.69
C THR A 8 53.66 60.61 29.80
N ASN A 9 52.49 60.39 30.44
CA ASN A 9 52.26 59.38 31.50
C ASN A 9 52.36 57.98 30.94
N SER A 10 53.57 57.53 30.60
CA SER A 10 53.86 56.24 30.06
C SER A 10 53.39 55.03 30.96
N HIS A 11 53.39 55.26 32.26
CA HIS A 11 52.94 54.29 33.26
C HIS A 11 51.42 54.07 33.24
N LEU A 12 50.60 55.05 32.94
CA LEU A 12 49.14 54.92 32.81
C LEU A 12 48.78 54.18 31.57
N PHE A 13 49.47 54.39 30.45
CA PHE A 13 49.24 53.60 29.21
C PHE A 13 49.66 52.12 29.37
N ARG A 14 50.80 51.87 30.06
CA ARG A 14 51.28 50.53 30.33
C ARG A 14 50.30 49.74 31.23
N ASN A 15 49.78 50.34 32.27
CA ASN A 15 48.80 49.69 33.14
C ASN A 15 47.49 49.44 32.46
N ARG A 16 46.97 50.33 31.63
CA ARG A 16 45.78 50.15 30.83
C ARG A 16 45.99 48.97 29.81
N PHE A 17 47.16 48.99 29.16
CA PHE A 17 47.49 47.88 28.23
C PHE A 17 47.60 46.56 28.96
N LEU A 18 48.20 46.45 30.12
CA LEU A 18 48.27 45.20 30.90
C LEU A 18 46.88 44.71 31.34
N ILE A 19 45.99 45.65 31.74
CA ILE A 19 44.61 45.32 32.10
C ILE A 19 43.87 44.74 30.89
N VAL A 20 43.94 45.34 29.72
CA VAL A 20 43.32 44.85 28.50
C VAL A 20 43.89 43.48 28.11
N LEU A 21 45.24 43.34 28.17
CA LEU A 21 45.90 42.07 27.89
C LEU A 21 45.46 40.97 28.84
N PHE A 22 45.30 41.27 30.14
CA PHE A 22 44.79 40.32 31.14
C PHE A 22 43.36 39.87 30.83
N PHE A 23 42.48 40.80 30.44
CA PHE A 23 41.12 40.42 30.05
C PHE A 23 41.08 39.60 28.79
N ILE A 24 41.90 39.90 27.78
CA ILE A 24 42.00 39.11 26.55
C ILE A 24 42.52 37.72 26.87
N LEU A 25 43.57 37.61 27.68
CA LEU A 25 44.15 36.31 28.08
C LEU A 25 43.12 35.49 28.87
N GLY A 26 42.42 36.12 29.84
CA GLY A 26 41.34 35.47 30.59
C GLY A 26 40.21 34.94 29.68
N ALA A 27 39.76 35.79 28.75
CA ALA A 27 38.74 35.38 27.78
C ALA A 27 39.20 34.22 26.90
N THR A 28 40.48 34.24 26.47
CA THR A 28 41.07 33.17 25.66
C THR A 28 41.13 31.86 26.46
N ILE A 29 41.53 31.90 27.73
CA ILE A 29 41.56 30.71 28.60
C ILE A 29 40.16 30.13 28.76
N VAL A 30 39.14 30.97 28.98
CA VAL A 30 37.74 30.51 29.10
C VAL A 30 37.26 29.85 27.80
N LEU A 31 37.59 30.43 26.64
CA LEU A 31 37.23 29.85 25.33
C LEU A 31 37.92 28.53 25.09
N VAL A 32 39.21 28.39 25.40
CA VAL A 32 39.97 27.14 25.29
C VAL A 32 39.36 26.05 26.21
N PHE A 33 39.08 26.45 27.47
CA PHE A 33 38.44 25.50 28.40
C PHE A 33 37.06 25.05 27.93
N ARG A 34 36.23 25.96 27.43
CA ARG A 34 34.92 25.64 26.88
C ARG A 34 35.02 24.76 25.63
N SER A 35 35.99 25.05 24.76
CA SER A 35 36.27 24.21 23.60
C SER A 35 36.66 22.78 23.98
N PHE A 36 37.55 22.67 25.01
CA PHE A 36 37.92 21.38 25.54
C PHE A 36 36.73 20.62 26.15
N GLN A 37 35.90 21.27 26.92
CA GLN A 37 34.69 20.71 27.50
C GLN A 37 33.74 20.16 26.40
N LEU A 38 33.45 20.95 25.37
CA LEU A 38 32.57 20.56 24.28
C LEU A 38 33.16 19.42 23.45
N GLN A 39 34.48 19.41 23.20
CA GLN A 39 35.12 18.45 22.34
C GLN A 39 35.44 17.09 23.00
N TYR A 40 35.68 17.12 24.32
CA TYR A 40 36.08 15.89 25.06
C TYR A 40 35.05 15.46 26.09
N LEU A 41 34.52 16.32 26.92
CA LEU A 41 33.62 15.93 28.00
C LEU A 41 32.16 15.75 27.55
N GLU A 42 31.70 16.63 26.67
CA GLU A 42 30.31 16.64 26.18
C GLU A 42 30.18 16.01 24.78
N ARG A 43 31.26 15.48 24.20
CA ARG A 43 31.30 14.96 22.84
C ARG A 43 30.23 13.90 22.57
N ASP A 44 30.16 12.89 23.43
CA ASP A 44 29.23 11.77 23.21
C ASP A 44 27.78 12.20 23.38
N PHE A 45 27.50 13.09 24.33
CA PHE A 45 26.18 13.68 24.52
C PHE A 45 25.75 14.52 23.31
N LEU A 46 26.64 15.37 22.80
CA LEU A 46 26.35 16.20 21.63
C LEU A 46 26.18 15.38 20.34
N ASN A 47 26.99 14.36 20.16
CA ASN A 47 26.84 13.41 19.05
C ASN A 47 25.52 12.65 19.15
N GLN A 48 25.15 12.10 20.30
CA GLN A 48 23.87 11.44 20.50
C GLN A 48 22.68 12.38 20.23
N GLN A 49 22.76 13.65 20.63
CA GLN A 49 21.72 14.64 20.31
C GLN A 49 21.67 14.96 18.82
N ALA A 50 22.80 15.07 18.14
CA ALA A 50 22.86 15.28 16.71
C ALA A 50 22.27 14.07 15.96
N ASP A 51 22.67 12.86 16.33
CA ASP A 51 22.18 11.61 15.76
C ASP A 51 20.66 11.47 15.97
N ALA A 52 20.17 11.75 17.17
CA ALA A 52 18.73 11.70 17.47
C ALA A 52 17.90 12.71 16.67
N ARG A 53 18.49 13.79 16.19
CA ARG A 53 17.81 14.81 15.36
C ARG A 53 17.82 14.48 13.88
N HIS A 54 18.88 13.88 13.38
CA HIS A 54 19.12 13.69 11.94
C HIS A 54 19.01 12.26 11.47
N ILE A 55 19.26 11.27 12.33
CA ILE A 55 19.15 9.84 11.95
C ILE A 55 17.70 9.39 12.10
N ARG A 56 17.17 8.80 11.05
CA ARG A 56 15.84 8.17 11.01
C ARG A 56 15.93 6.78 10.39
N THR A 57 15.13 5.87 10.92
CA THR A 57 14.89 4.59 10.26
C THR A 57 13.87 4.82 9.15
N GLU A 58 14.26 4.52 7.93
CA GLU A 58 13.39 4.54 6.77
C GLU A 58 13.00 3.11 6.40
N LYS A 59 11.70 2.92 6.17
CA LYS A 59 11.14 1.66 5.70
C LYS A 59 11.45 1.51 4.21
N MET A 60 11.94 0.35 3.82
CA MET A 60 12.10 -0.05 2.44
C MET A 60 10.95 -0.99 2.11
N ALA A 61 9.97 -0.50 1.35
CA ALA A 61 8.83 -1.31 0.98
C ALA A 61 9.29 -2.52 0.14
N SER A 62 8.84 -3.71 0.50
CA SER A 62 8.93 -4.90 -0.32
C SER A 62 7.88 -4.84 -1.43
N ASN A 63 8.13 -5.52 -2.54
CA ASN A 63 7.17 -5.70 -3.61
C ASN A 63 6.31 -6.94 -3.31
N ARG A 64 4.98 -6.80 -3.41
CA ARG A 64 4.06 -7.93 -3.31
C ARG A 64 4.18 -8.80 -4.55
N GLY A 65 4.32 -10.12 -4.40
CA GLY A 65 4.41 -11.09 -5.48
C GLY A 65 3.24 -11.00 -6.46
N SER A 66 3.47 -11.30 -7.72
CA SER A 66 2.46 -11.25 -8.77
C SER A 66 1.65 -12.54 -8.83
N ILE A 67 0.39 -12.45 -9.30
CA ILE A 67 -0.45 -13.62 -9.59
C ILE A 67 -0.56 -13.74 -11.10
N TYR A 68 -0.28 -14.93 -11.61
CA TYR A 68 -0.33 -15.26 -13.03
C TYR A 68 -1.36 -16.36 -13.32
N ASP A 69 -1.84 -16.38 -14.54
CA ASP A 69 -2.55 -17.53 -15.09
C ASP A 69 -1.58 -18.68 -15.37
N ARG A 70 -2.09 -19.86 -15.78
CA ARG A 70 -1.29 -21.05 -16.10
C ARG A 70 -0.28 -20.86 -17.24
N ARG A 71 -0.37 -19.75 -18.01
CA ARG A 71 0.49 -19.40 -19.14
C ARG A 71 1.43 -18.25 -18.86
N GLY A 72 1.44 -17.74 -17.64
CA GLY A 72 2.25 -16.58 -17.25
C GLY A 72 1.61 -15.24 -17.62
N THR A 73 0.31 -15.21 -17.96
CA THR A 73 -0.39 -13.93 -18.16
C THR A 73 -0.71 -13.31 -16.80
N PRO A 74 -0.35 -12.04 -16.55
CA PRO A 74 -0.54 -11.44 -15.25
C PRO A 74 -2.03 -11.19 -14.93
N LEU A 75 -2.47 -11.66 -13.76
CA LEU A 75 -3.80 -11.46 -13.19
C LEU A 75 -3.81 -10.37 -12.12
N ALA A 76 -2.72 -10.26 -11.35
CA ALA A 76 -2.48 -9.20 -10.39
C ALA A 76 -0.99 -8.86 -10.34
N VAL A 77 -0.67 -7.56 -10.41
CA VAL A 77 0.70 -7.04 -10.36
C VAL A 77 0.77 -5.81 -9.48
N SER A 78 1.91 -5.58 -8.83
CA SER A 78 2.16 -4.35 -8.08
C SER A 78 2.92 -3.35 -8.94
N THR A 79 2.42 -2.14 -9.05
CA THR A 79 3.02 -1.06 -9.84
C THR A 79 3.52 0.04 -8.91
N PRO A 80 4.74 0.56 -9.12
CA PRO A 80 5.25 1.66 -8.32
C PRO A 80 4.45 2.94 -8.61
N VAL A 81 4.04 3.62 -7.55
CA VAL A 81 3.28 4.87 -7.61
C VAL A 81 3.82 5.85 -6.60
N ASP A 82 3.61 7.14 -6.81
CA ASP A 82 3.93 8.17 -5.83
C ASP A 82 2.69 8.50 -4.98
N SER A 83 2.92 8.82 -3.71
CA SER A 83 1.92 9.37 -2.78
C SER A 83 2.38 10.74 -2.29
N VAL A 84 1.46 11.69 -2.22
CA VAL A 84 1.77 13.04 -1.74
C VAL A 84 1.65 13.06 -0.22
N VAL A 85 2.75 13.34 0.44
CA VAL A 85 2.86 13.46 1.89
C VAL A 85 3.14 14.90 2.28
N ILE A 86 2.56 15.31 3.39
CA ILE A 86 2.75 16.65 3.94
C ILE A 86 3.10 16.59 5.43
N ASN A 87 3.99 17.46 5.86
CA ASN A 87 4.20 17.81 7.26
C ASN A 87 3.38 19.08 7.56
N PRO A 88 2.20 18.99 8.16
CA PRO A 88 1.33 20.13 8.38
C PRO A 88 2.00 21.26 9.15
N LYS A 89 2.78 20.93 10.19
CA LYS A 89 3.50 21.89 11.02
C LYS A 89 4.48 22.75 10.20
N GLN A 90 5.30 22.11 9.36
CA GLN A 90 6.27 22.81 8.51
C GLN A 90 5.59 23.55 7.36
N PHE A 91 4.58 22.95 6.76
CA PHE A 91 3.86 23.55 5.65
C PHE A 91 3.17 24.84 6.04
N LEU A 92 2.51 24.87 7.21
CA LEU A 92 1.81 26.05 7.72
C LEU A 92 2.77 27.15 8.22
N SER A 93 3.96 26.78 8.70
CA SER A 93 4.96 27.76 9.16
C SER A 93 5.60 28.56 8.02
N SER A 94 5.52 28.05 6.78
CA SER A 94 6.08 28.69 5.59
C SER A 94 5.06 29.61 4.92
N THR A 95 5.28 30.92 4.96
CA THR A 95 4.38 31.93 4.37
C THR A 95 4.19 31.77 2.86
N GLY A 96 5.18 31.23 2.13
CA GLY A 96 5.11 30.97 0.69
C GLY A 96 4.21 29.80 0.26
N ASN A 97 3.80 28.94 1.18
CA ASN A 97 3.04 27.73 0.86
C ASN A 97 1.54 27.97 0.72
N ARG A 98 0.99 29.03 1.32
CA ARG A 98 -0.46 29.34 1.25
C ARG A 98 -0.96 29.53 -0.17
N GLY A 99 -0.18 30.18 -1.04
CA GLY A 99 -0.53 30.32 -2.47
C GLY A 99 -0.39 29.02 -3.27
N LYS A 100 0.52 28.13 -2.87
CA LYS A 100 0.77 26.86 -3.56
C LYS A 100 -0.30 25.82 -3.31
N ILE A 101 -1.08 25.92 -2.21
CA ILE A 101 -2.14 24.96 -1.88
C ILE A 101 -3.16 24.84 -2.99
N ILE A 102 -3.54 25.94 -3.63
CA ILE A 102 -4.52 25.94 -4.75
C ILE A 102 -3.95 25.17 -5.94
N LEU A 103 -2.66 25.36 -6.25
CA LEU A 103 -2.01 24.64 -7.35
C LEU A 103 -1.93 23.14 -7.05
N ILE A 104 -1.56 22.77 -5.82
CA ILE A 104 -1.48 21.38 -5.38
C ILE A 104 -2.86 20.72 -5.47
N THR A 105 -3.90 21.33 -4.94
CA THR A 105 -5.25 20.78 -4.92
C THR A 105 -5.84 20.65 -6.31
N ASN A 106 -5.58 21.60 -7.22
CA ASN A 106 -5.96 21.51 -8.63
C ASN A 106 -5.29 20.33 -9.34
N ILE A 107 -3.97 20.13 -9.12
CA ILE A 107 -3.24 18.99 -9.70
C ILE A 107 -3.79 17.67 -9.16
N LEU A 108 -4.13 17.63 -7.88
CA LEU A 108 -4.62 16.43 -7.19
C LEU A 108 -6.12 16.21 -7.39
N GLU A 109 -6.84 17.14 -8.03
CA GLU A 109 -8.30 17.09 -8.22
C GLU A 109 -9.04 16.96 -6.88
N MET A 110 -8.67 17.80 -5.92
CA MET A 110 -9.23 17.83 -4.56
C MET A 110 -9.83 19.21 -4.27
N GLU A 111 -10.81 19.26 -3.40
CA GLU A 111 -11.39 20.52 -2.97
C GLU A 111 -10.43 21.27 -2.04
N THR A 112 -10.05 22.52 -2.42
CA THR A 112 -9.07 23.31 -1.69
C THR A 112 -9.48 23.59 -0.26
N LYS A 113 -10.76 23.88 -0.02
CA LYS A 113 -11.29 24.18 1.34
C LYS A 113 -11.18 22.96 2.27
N GLU A 114 -11.52 21.78 1.75
CA GLU A 114 -11.42 20.52 2.52
C GLU A 114 -9.97 20.21 2.87
N VAL A 115 -9.06 20.34 1.89
CA VAL A 115 -7.62 20.08 2.09
C VAL A 115 -7.04 21.07 3.09
N SER A 116 -7.35 22.36 2.98
CA SER A 116 -6.89 23.37 3.93
C SER A 116 -7.33 23.06 5.36
N ARG A 117 -8.62 22.73 5.55
CA ARG A 117 -9.15 22.32 6.85
C ARG A 117 -8.42 21.10 7.40
N ARG A 118 -8.23 20.04 6.60
CA ARG A 118 -7.51 18.82 7.01
C ARG A 118 -6.07 19.10 7.45
N ILE A 119 -5.38 20.06 6.81
CA ILE A 119 -4.03 20.47 7.17
C ILE A 119 -4.05 21.26 8.49
N GLU A 120 -4.99 22.18 8.65
CA GLU A 120 -5.17 23.00 9.87
C GLU A 120 -5.52 22.16 11.09
N ASP A 121 -6.48 21.22 10.96
CA ASP A 121 -6.88 20.26 12.00
C ASP A 121 -5.71 19.41 12.51
N ARG A 122 -4.67 19.25 11.68
CA ARG A 122 -3.47 18.48 11.99
C ARG A 122 -2.19 19.31 12.10
N SER A 123 -2.33 20.61 12.39
CA SER A 123 -1.24 21.59 12.44
C SER A 123 -0.05 21.22 13.34
N THR A 124 -0.27 20.40 14.37
CA THR A 124 0.77 19.90 15.29
C THR A 124 1.46 18.62 14.81
N LYS A 125 0.91 17.94 13.80
CA LYS A 125 1.45 16.69 13.29
C LYS A 125 2.60 16.95 12.31
N SER A 126 3.55 16.00 12.26
CA SER A 126 4.70 16.05 11.35
C SER A 126 4.55 15.18 10.10
N PHE A 127 3.43 14.42 9.98
CA PHE A 127 3.17 13.51 8.88
C PHE A 127 1.68 13.38 8.61
N MET A 128 1.30 13.48 7.32
CA MET A 128 -0.05 13.19 6.84
C MET A 128 -0.02 12.90 5.34
N TYR A 129 -0.65 11.82 4.92
CA TYR A 129 -0.95 11.63 3.50
C TYR A 129 -1.99 12.64 3.02
N LEU A 130 -1.62 13.43 2.02
CA LEU A 130 -2.55 14.35 1.36
C LEU A 130 -3.40 13.57 0.35
N LYS A 131 -2.75 12.85 -0.55
CA LYS A 131 -3.37 11.91 -1.49
C LYS A 131 -2.42 10.75 -1.76
N ARG A 132 -2.90 9.53 -1.57
CA ARG A 132 -2.13 8.32 -1.90
C ARG A 132 -2.39 7.87 -3.34
N HIS A 133 -1.41 7.18 -3.90
CA HIS A 133 -1.49 6.53 -5.22
C HIS A 133 -1.89 7.49 -6.33
N ILE A 134 -1.17 8.62 -6.45
CA ILE A 134 -1.40 9.60 -7.51
C ILE A 134 -0.98 9.06 -8.88
N SER A 135 -1.58 9.61 -9.93
CA SER A 135 -1.21 9.25 -11.31
C SER A 135 0.20 9.74 -11.66
N PRO A 136 0.89 9.11 -12.63
CA PRO A 136 2.20 9.58 -13.10
C PRO A 136 2.18 11.05 -13.55
N ASN A 137 1.11 11.49 -14.23
CA ASN A 137 0.95 12.88 -14.63
C ASN A 137 0.84 13.84 -13.45
N GLN A 138 0.10 13.45 -12.40
CA GLN A 138 0.02 14.25 -11.17
C GLN A 138 1.38 14.32 -10.48
N SER A 139 2.12 13.21 -10.42
CA SER A 139 3.47 13.17 -9.85
C SER A 139 4.42 14.12 -10.57
N ILE A 140 4.45 14.09 -11.91
CA ILE A 140 5.27 14.99 -12.72
C ILE A 140 4.92 16.45 -12.45
N LYS A 141 3.62 16.80 -12.44
CA LYS A 141 3.16 18.16 -12.18
C LYS A 141 3.53 18.64 -10.77
N ILE A 142 3.42 17.78 -9.75
CA ILE A 142 3.85 18.12 -8.37
C ILE A 142 5.37 18.38 -8.32
N LYS A 143 6.18 17.54 -8.98
CA LYS A 143 7.64 17.74 -9.08
C LYS A 143 8.01 19.07 -9.77
N GLN A 144 7.24 19.47 -10.78
CA GLN A 144 7.42 20.74 -11.51
C GLN A 144 7.13 21.98 -10.67
N LEU A 145 6.35 21.88 -9.57
CA LEU A 145 6.15 23.00 -8.65
C LEU A 145 7.42 23.36 -7.85
N GLY A 146 8.48 22.58 -8.01
CA GLY A 146 9.73 22.75 -7.28
C GLY A 146 9.63 22.37 -5.80
N LYS A 147 10.66 22.74 -5.04
CA LYS A 147 10.69 22.42 -3.61
C LYS A 147 9.61 23.18 -2.85
N ILE A 148 8.79 22.46 -2.10
CA ILE A 148 7.75 22.99 -1.23
C ILE A 148 8.07 22.53 0.20
N THR A 149 8.31 23.47 1.10
CA THR A 149 8.64 23.16 2.49
C THR A 149 7.53 22.33 3.14
N GLY A 150 7.88 21.18 3.68
CA GLY A 150 6.94 20.27 4.34
C GLY A 150 6.06 19.45 3.38
N LEU A 151 6.38 19.37 2.09
CA LEU A 151 5.70 18.48 1.14
C LEU A 151 6.73 17.66 0.36
N TRP A 152 6.49 16.35 0.26
CA TRP A 152 7.33 15.43 -0.52
C TRP A 152 6.49 14.31 -1.15
N LEU A 153 7.08 13.58 -2.06
CA LEU A 153 6.52 12.39 -2.66
C LEU A 153 7.14 11.14 -2.01
N GLU A 154 6.30 10.25 -1.56
CA GLU A 154 6.68 8.93 -1.05
C GLU A 154 6.37 7.86 -2.08
N LYS A 155 7.33 6.94 -2.31
CA LYS A 155 7.12 5.83 -3.22
C LYS A 155 6.36 4.72 -2.50
N GLU A 156 5.28 4.28 -3.11
CA GLU A 156 4.46 3.16 -2.66
C GLU A 156 4.22 2.19 -3.82
N TYR A 157 3.66 1.04 -3.53
CA TYR A 157 3.13 0.13 -4.55
C TYR A 157 1.61 0.19 -4.57
N LYS A 158 1.04 0.04 -5.75
CA LYS A 158 -0.40 -0.07 -5.96
C LYS A 158 -0.69 -1.34 -6.71
N ARG A 159 -1.55 -2.17 -6.14
CA ARG A 159 -2.02 -3.37 -6.80
C ARG A 159 -2.88 -3.03 -8.01
N PHE A 160 -2.62 -3.69 -9.13
CA PHE A 160 -3.32 -3.54 -10.39
C PHE A 160 -3.75 -4.90 -10.94
N TYR A 161 -4.97 -4.99 -11.44
CA TYR A 161 -5.62 -6.20 -11.94
C TYR A 161 -5.89 -6.03 -13.44
N PRO A 162 -4.99 -6.52 -14.32
CA PRO A 162 -5.09 -6.28 -15.77
C PRO A 162 -6.39 -6.77 -16.41
N ALA A 163 -6.93 -7.90 -15.93
CA ALA A 163 -8.16 -8.49 -16.43
C ALA A 163 -9.45 -7.87 -15.83
N GLY A 164 -9.32 -6.92 -14.89
CA GLY A 164 -10.44 -6.19 -14.29
C GLY A 164 -11.56 -7.09 -13.78
N GLU A 165 -12.81 -6.83 -14.20
CA GLU A 165 -13.99 -7.57 -13.74
C GLU A 165 -13.99 -9.07 -14.12
N VAL A 166 -13.19 -9.49 -15.11
CA VAL A 166 -13.17 -10.87 -15.61
C VAL A 166 -12.63 -11.84 -14.55
N THR A 167 -11.68 -11.39 -13.76
CA THR A 167 -11.03 -12.19 -12.72
C THR A 167 -11.29 -11.66 -11.30
N GLY A 168 -12.08 -10.59 -11.17
CA GLY A 168 -12.25 -9.86 -9.91
C GLY A 168 -12.67 -10.71 -8.71
N HIS A 169 -13.61 -11.66 -8.90
CA HIS A 169 -14.05 -12.55 -7.82
C HIS A 169 -13.03 -13.62 -7.45
N LEU A 170 -12.26 -14.07 -8.44
CA LEU A 170 -11.28 -15.13 -8.25
C LEU A 170 -10.00 -14.59 -7.60
N VAL A 171 -9.45 -13.55 -8.21
CA VAL A 171 -8.22 -12.92 -7.72
C VAL A 171 -8.49 -12.13 -6.44
N GLY A 172 -9.66 -11.49 -6.35
CA GLY A 172 -9.99 -10.62 -5.24
C GLY A 172 -9.34 -9.25 -5.36
N PHE A 173 -9.01 -8.65 -4.23
CA PHE A 173 -8.39 -7.32 -4.17
C PHE A 173 -7.66 -7.08 -2.85
N THR A 174 -6.77 -6.08 -2.86
CA THR A 174 -6.09 -5.58 -1.66
C THR A 174 -6.75 -4.30 -1.15
N ASN A 175 -6.51 -3.97 0.13
CA ASN A 175 -6.81 -2.65 0.70
C ASN A 175 -5.78 -1.60 0.22
N ILE A 176 -5.78 -0.41 0.84
CA ILE A 176 -4.84 0.66 0.47
C ILE A 176 -3.41 0.39 0.96
N ASP A 177 -3.26 -0.46 1.95
CA ASP A 177 -1.99 -0.85 2.55
C ASP A 177 -1.45 -2.18 1.97
N ASP A 178 -1.98 -2.56 0.78
CA ASP A 178 -1.60 -3.74 0.00
C ASP A 178 -1.84 -5.09 0.70
N GLN A 179 -2.77 -5.14 1.66
CA GLN A 179 -3.20 -6.36 2.33
C GLN A 179 -4.38 -6.99 1.59
N GLY A 180 -4.32 -8.29 1.34
CA GLY A 180 -5.39 -9.05 0.68
C GLY A 180 -6.68 -9.05 1.49
N GLN A 181 -7.82 -8.81 0.81
CA GLN A 181 -9.14 -8.73 1.45
C GLN A 181 -10.05 -9.87 1.03
N GLU A 182 -9.93 -10.34 -0.20
CA GLU A 182 -10.79 -11.34 -0.82
C GLU A 182 -10.00 -12.18 -1.83
N GLY A 183 -10.55 -13.35 -2.20
CA GLY A 183 -10.06 -14.22 -3.27
C GLY A 183 -8.64 -14.74 -3.04
N MET A 184 -7.87 -14.90 -4.12
CA MET A 184 -6.49 -15.35 -4.07
C MET A 184 -5.58 -14.38 -3.32
N GLU A 185 -5.85 -13.07 -3.39
CA GLU A 185 -5.10 -12.06 -2.65
C GLU A 185 -5.15 -12.30 -1.14
N TYR A 186 -6.32 -12.69 -0.61
CA TYR A 186 -6.47 -13.02 0.81
C TYR A 186 -5.91 -14.41 1.14
N MET A 187 -6.23 -15.41 0.31
CA MET A 187 -5.83 -16.80 0.56
C MET A 187 -4.32 -17.00 0.54
N LEU A 188 -3.64 -16.25 -0.33
CA LEU A 188 -2.18 -16.35 -0.54
C LEU A 188 -1.42 -15.20 0.14
N GLU A 189 -2.02 -14.51 1.14
CA GLU A 189 -1.44 -13.34 1.78
C GLU A 189 -0.01 -13.57 2.26
N GLU A 190 0.22 -14.63 3.03
CA GLU A 190 1.53 -14.96 3.59
C GLU A 190 2.58 -15.25 2.51
N PHE A 191 2.16 -15.74 1.35
CA PHE A 191 3.02 -16.09 0.23
C PHE A 191 3.36 -14.89 -0.63
N LEU A 192 2.34 -14.07 -0.91
CA LEU A 192 2.46 -12.88 -1.75
C LEU A 192 3.07 -11.69 -1.02
N LEU A 193 2.87 -11.58 0.30
CA LEU A 193 3.37 -10.47 1.09
C LEU A 193 4.87 -10.63 1.34
N GLY A 194 5.66 -9.70 0.80
CA GLY A 194 7.08 -9.66 1.10
C GLY A 194 7.37 -9.11 2.51
N GLU A 195 8.60 -9.18 2.91
CA GLU A 195 9.07 -8.60 4.16
C GLU A 195 9.75 -7.25 3.92
N ASP A 196 9.21 -6.20 4.54
CA ASP A 196 9.79 -4.87 4.45
C ASP A 196 11.20 -4.83 5.04
N GLY A 197 12.07 -4.12 4.35
CA GLY A 197 13.40 -3.78 4.83
C GLY A 197 13.41 -2.48 5.63
N SER A 198 14.56 -2.15 6.17
CA SER A 198 14.78 -0.89 6.86
C SER A 198 16.23 -0.42 6.74
N LYS A 199 16.43 0.89 6.60
CA LYS A 199 17.73 1.53 6.56
C LYS A 199 17.78 2.75 7.46
N LEU A 200 18.96 3.05 7.98
CA LEU A 200 19.23 4.31 8.66
C LEU A 200 19.63 5.35 7.64
N VAL A 201 18.94 6.48 7.66
CA VAL A 201 19.18 7.60 6.76
C VAL A 201 19.43 8.87 7.55
N LEU A 202 20.27 9.74 7.00
CA LEU A 202 20.46 11.10 7.48
C LEU A 202 19.47 12.00 6.77
N ARG A 203 18.61 12.70 7.54
CA ARG A 203 17.64 13.65 7.00
C ARG A 203 17.99 15.08 7.41
N ASP A 204 17.77 16.01 6.50
CA ASP A 204 17.86 17.43 6.81
C ASP A 204 16.61 17.95 7.57
N ALA A 205 16.64 19.25 7.95
CA ALA A 205 15.50 19.88 8.62
C ALA A 205 14.23 19.90 7.78
N ASP A 206 14.34 19.79 6.47
CA ASP A 206 13.24 19.72 5.51
C ASP A 206 12.80 18.29 5.20
N ASN A 207 13.35 17.31 5.93
CA ASN A 207 13.02 15.88 5.80
C ASN A 207 13.55 15.24 4.49
N ASN A 208 14.48 15.87 3.77
CA ASN A 208 15.13 15.24 2.62
C ASN A 208 16.22 14.29 3.10
N ILE A 209 16.34 13.14 2.43
CA ILE A 209 17.42 12.19 2.66
C ILE A 209 18.70 12.78 2.07
N PHE A 210 19.69 12.97 2.91
CA PHE A 210 20.99 13.47 2.55
C PHE A 210 22.01 12.36 2.29
N SER A 211 21.94 11.29 3.08
CA SER A 211 22.82 10.13 2.95
C SER A 211 22.20 8.89 3.57
N ASP A 212 22.48 7.74 2.98
CA ASP A 212 22.23 6.42 3.58
C ASP A 212 23.38 6.09 4.52
N ILE A 213 23.09 5.81 5.80
CA ILE A 213 24.12 5.52 6.82
C ILE A 213 24.38 4.02 6.89
N LYS A 214 23.32 3.22 7.03
CA LYS A 214 23.42 1.79 7.25
C LYS A 214 22.14 1.08 6.84
N LEU A 215 22.30 -0.04 6.11
CA LEU A 215 21.21 -1.00 5.91
C LEU A 215 21.01 -1.80 7.20
N LEU A 216 19.81 -1.79 7.77
CA LEU A 216 19.46 -2.55 8.97
C LEU A 216 18.88 -3.92 8.61
N LYS A 217 17.94 -3.93 7.66
CA LYS A 217 17.29 -5.14 7.15
C LYS A 217 17.06 -4.98 5.65
N THR A 218 17.43 -5.99 4.87
CA THR A 218 17.12 -6.02 3.43
C THR A 218 15.62 -6.31 3.25
N ALA A 219 14.99 -5.63 2.31
CA ALA A 219 13.63 -6.00 1.90
C ALA A 219 13.67 -7.35 1.16
N VAL A 220 12.69 -8.20 1.40
CA VAL A 220 12.49 -9.47 0.69
C VAL A 220 11.15 -9.37 -0.02
N ASP A 221 11.15 -9.43 -1.34
CA ASP A 221 9.93 -9.39 -2.13
C ASP A 221 9.11 -10.66 -1.92
N GLY A 222 7.78 -10.55 -2.05
CA GLY A 222 6.87 -11.68 -2.01
C GLY A 222 7.06 -12.59 -3.24
N GLU A 223 6.65 -13.83 -3.10
CA GLU A 223 6.79 -14.84 -4.15
C GLU A 223 5.66 -14.72 -5.19
N ASP A 224 5.99 -14.96 -6.45
CA ASP A 224 5.04 -14.98 -7.56
C ASP A 224 4.25 -16.32 -7.56
N TYR A 225 2.95 -16.24 -7.82
CA TYR A 225 2.06 -17.39 -7.84
C TYR A 225 1.47 -17.65 -9.22
N TYR A 226 1.57 -18.90 -9.68
CA TYR A 226 0.98 -19.36 -10.93
C TYR A 226 -0.25 -20.22 -10.64
N SER A 227 -1.41 -19.75 -11.09
CA SER A 227 -2.69 -20.44 -10.89
C SER A 227 -2.99 -21.45 -12.01
N SER A 228 -3.95 -22.33 -11.79
CA SER A 228 -4.48 -23.24 -12.82
C SER A 228 -5.39 -22.56 -13.84
N ILE A 229 -5.77 -21.30 -13.62
CA ILE A 229 -6.69 -20.54 -14.46
C ILE A 229 -6.10 -20.30 -15.86
N ASP A 230 -6.90 -20.53 -16.91
CA ASP A 230 -6.62 -20.07 -18.27
C ASP A 230 -7.44 -18.79 -18.54
N LEU A 231 -6.77 -17.65 -18.63
CA LEU A 231 -7.44 -16.35 -18.78
C LEU A 231 -8.34 -16.28 -20.03
N ARG A 232 -8.03 -17.04 -21.08
CA ARG A 232 -8.84 -17.09 -22.31
C ARG A 232 -10.16 -17.77 -22.04
N ILE A 233 -10.15 -18.91 -21.33
CA ILE A 233 -11.37 -19.66 -20.95
C ILE A 233 -12.17 -18.80 -19.97
N GLN A 234 -11.51 -18.21 -18.98
CA GLN A 234 -12.12 -17.28 -18.01
C GLN A 234 -12.85 -16.12 -18.72
N TYR A 235 -12.20 -15.50 -19.70
CA TYR A 235 -12.79 -14.39 -20.48
C TYR A 235 -14.01 -14.84 -21.29
N LEU A 236 -13.93 -15.99 -21.99
CA LEU A 236 -15.04 -16.54 -22.77
C LEU A 236 -16.24 -16.86 -21.87
N ALA A 237 -15.99 -17.55 -20.75
CA ALA A 237 -17.02 -17.91 -19.78
C ALA A 237 -17.67 -16.65 -19.16
N HIS A 238 -16.85 -15.67 -18.76
CA HIS A 238 -17.35 -14.39 -18.21
C HIS A 238 -18.24 -13.65 -19.23
N ARG A 239 -17.80 -13.54 -20.47
CA ARG A 239 -18.55 -12.83 -21.53
C ARG A 239 -19.88 -13.54 -21.82
N ALA A 240 -19.88 -14.87 -21.95
CA ALA A 240 -21.08 -15.65 -22.18
C ALA A 240 -22.07 -15.52 -21.01
N LEU A 241 -21.59 -15.74 -19.78
CA LEU A 241 -22.42 -15.65 -18.59
C LEU A 241 -23.04 -14.26 -18.42
N LYS A 242 -22.26 -13.21 -18.64
CA LYS A 242 -22.73 -11.80 -18.57
C LYS A 242 -23.82 -11.49 -19.59
N ALA A 243 -23.70 -12.03 -20.79
CA ALA A 243 -24.71 -11.88 -21.85
C ALA A 243 -26.04 -12.57 -21.46
N GLU A 244 -25.97 -13.81 -20.98
CA GLU A 244 -27.16 -14.57 -20.60
C GLU A 244 -27.87 -14.00 -19.36
N VAL A 245 -27.11 -13.58 -18.33
CA VAL A 245 -27.67 -12.90 -17.16
C VAL A 245 -28.46 -11.65 -17.57
N ARG A 246 -27.95 -10.87 -18.52
CA ARG A 246 -28.65 -9.68 -19.05
C ARG A 246 -29.88 -10.06 -19.83
N LYS A 247 -29.77 -11.04 -20.72
CA LYS A 247 -30.85 -11.49 -21.59
C LYS A 247 -32.03 -12.01 -20.81
N PHE A 248 -31.78 -12.86 -19.82
CA PHE A 248 -32.81 -13.48 -18.98
C PHE A 248 -33.15 -12.69 -17.71
N LYS A 249 -32.49 -11.54 -17.50
CA LYS A 249 -32.65 -10.69 -16.29
C LYS A 249 -32.46 -11.51 -15.00
N ALA A 250 -31.54 -12.48 -15.03
CA ALA A 250 -31.23 -13.29 -13.86
C ALA A 250 -30.59 -12.44 -12.77
N LYS A 251 -30.90 -12.74 -11.51
CA LYS A 251 -30.33 -12.01 -10.34
C LYS A 251 -28.84 -12.27 -10.19
N ALA A 252 -28.44 -13.51 -10.40
CA ALA A 252 -27.04 -13.96 -10.32
C ALA A 252 -26.85 -15.23 -11.16
N ALA A 253 -25.61 -15.51 -11.52
CA ALA A 253 -25.20 -16.76 -12.13
C ALA A 253 -23.72 -17.03 -11.87
N SER A 254 -23.35 -18.30 -11.85
CA SER A 254 -21.96 -18.75 -11.73
C SER A 254 -21.68 -19.86 -12.73
N ALA A 255 -20.43 -19.96 -13.19
CA ALA A 255 -19.95 -21.06 -14.00
C ALA A 255 -18.52 -21.42 -13.61
N ILE A 256 -18.24 -22.73 -13.54
CA ILE A 256 -16.91 -23.29 -13.26
C ILE A 256 -16.56 -24.20 -14.41
N VAL A 257 -15.33 -24.11 -14.90
CA VAL A 257 -14.77 -25.01 -15.92
C VAL A 257 -13.63 -25.79 -15.28
N LEU A 258 -13.75 -27.10 -15.29
CA LEU A 258 -12.79 -28.02 -14.70
C LEU A 258 -12.13 -28.86 -15.80
N ASP A 259 -10.83 -29.11 -15.65
CA ASP A 259 -10.16 -30.18 -16.36
C ASP A 259 -10.46 -31.54 -15.66
N ILE A 260 -11.17 -32.42 -16.32
CA ILE A 260 -11.57 -33.69 -15.73
C ILE A 260 -10.41 -34.69 -15.51
N SER A 261 -9.28 -34.44 -16.18
CA SER A 261 -8.10 -35.30 -16.07
C SER A 261 -7.23 -34.94 -14.84
N THR A 262 -7.18 -33.67 -14.53
CA THR A 262 -6.28 -33.13 -13.46
C THR A 262 -7.05 -32.63 -12.25
N GLY A 263 -8.34 -32.31 -12.40
CA GLY A 263 -9.16 -31.63 -11.38
C GLY A 263 -8.89 -30.12 -11.29
N GLU A 264 -8.04 -29.57 -12.15
CA GLU A 264 -7.72 -28.15 -12.15
C GLU A 264 -8.92 -27.29 -12.54
N VAL A 265 -9.10 -26.17 -11.82
CA VAL A 265 -10.07 -25.14 -12.18
C VAL A 265 -9.47 -24.24 -13.26
N LEU A 266 -9.98 -24.37 -14.49
CA LEU A 266 -9.54 -23.56 -15.63
C LEU A 266 -10.22 -22.19 -15.70
N ALA A 267 -11.46 -22.11 -15.21
CA ALA A 267 -12.20 -20.86 -15.08
C ALA A 267 -13.23 -20.95 -13.95
N MET A 268 -13.44 -19.83 -13.27
CA MET A 268 -14.47 -19.63 -12.25
C MET A 268 -15.02 -18.22 -12.37
N VAL A 269 -16.25 -18.09 -12.83
CA VAL A 269 -16.88 -16.81 -13.15
C VAL A 269 -18.19 -16.62 -12.43
N ASN A 270 -18.48 -15.40 -12.05
CA ASN A 270 -19.71 -15.03 -11.37
C ASN A 270 -20.30 -13.76 -11.98
N GLN A 271 -21.61 -13.63 -11.89
CA GLN A 271 -22.36 -12.40 -12.20
C GLN A 271 -23.36 -12.12 -11.07
N PRO A 272 -23.56 -10.84 -10.70
CA PRO A 272 -22.90 -9.64 -11.21
C PRO A 272 -21.43 -9.54 -10.78
N SER A 273 -20.63 -8.80 -11.56
CA SER A 273 -19.19 -8.61 -11.33
C SER A 273 -18.82 -7.11 -11.25
N ALA A 274 -17.71 -6.81 -10.59
CA ALA A 274 -17.13 -5.48 -10.54
C ALA A 274 -15.63 -5.52 -10.83
N ASP A 275 -15.12 -4.41 -11.37
CA ASP A 275 -13.67 -4.22 -11.56
C ASP A 275 -13.01 -3.92 -10.21
N PRO A 276 -12.08 -4.77 -9.72
CA PRO A 276 -11.39 -4.54 -8.47
C PRO A 276 -10.48 -3.31 -8.48
N ASN A 277 -10.09 -2.79 -9.65
CA ASN A 277 -9.35 -1.54 -9.75
C ASN A 277 -10.20 -0.33 -9.34
N ASN A 278 -11.53 -0.41 -9.52
CA ASN A 278 -12.44 0.66 -9.16
C ASN A 278 -12.99 0.48 -7.75
N ARG A 279 -12.36 1.15 -6.77
CA ARG A 279 -12.74 1.07 -5.36
C ARG A 279 -14.17 1.56 -5.07
N SER A 280 -14.72 2.47 -5.87
CA SER A 280 -16.08 2.99 -5.66
C SER A 280 -17.16 1.94 -5.98
N LEU A 281 -16.84 0.94 -6.79
CA LEU A 281 -17.74 -0.17 -7.15
C LEU A 281 -17.62 -1.38 -6.22
N ARG A 282 -16.79 -1.32 -5.19
CA ARG A 282 -16.59 -2.43 -4.22
C ARG A 282 -17.78 -2.55 -3.26
N LYS A 283 -18.89 -3.03 -3.78
CA LYS A 283 -20.04 -3.43 -2.97
C LYS A 283 -19.98 -4.93 -2.72
N ALA A 284 -20.29 -5.37 -1.50
CA ALA A 284 -20.22 -6.79 -1.10
C ALA A 284 -20.96 -7.71 -2.07
N GLU A 285 -22.12 -7.29 -2.58
CA GLU A 285 -22.92 -8.05 -3.56
C GLU A 285 -22.21 -8.27 -4.89
N LEU A 286 -21.33 -7.34 -5.31
CA LEU A 286 -20.59 -7.40 -6.57
C LEU A 286 -19.24 -8.09 -6.44
N LEU A 287 -18.75 -8.28 -5.21
CA LEU A 287 -17.44 -8.87 -4.94
C LEU A 287 -17.52 -10.32 -4.46
N LYS A 288 -18.71 -10.75 -4.03
CA LYS A 288 -18.94 -12.09 -3.51
C LYS A 288 -18.67 -13.16 -4.57
N ASN A 289 -17.77 -14.11 -4.28
CA ASN A 289 -17.54 -15.28 -5.13
C ASN A 289 -18.67 -16.31 -4.93
N ARG A 290 -19.75 -16.12 -5.67
CA ARG A 290 -20.98 -16.91 -5.54
C ARG A 290 -20.80 -18.38 -5.85
N ALA A 291 -19.85 -18.71 -6.74
CA ALA A 291 -19.55 -20.08 -7.11
C ALA A 291 -19.15 -20.96 -5.92
N VAL A 292 -18.58 -20.35 -4.86
CA VAL A 292 -18.12 -21.06 -3.65
C VAL A 292 -18.89 -20.68 -2.38
N THR A 293 -19.66 -19.59 -2.41
CA THR A 293 -20.30 -19.05 -1.19
C THR A 293 -21.82 -19.14 -1.21
N ASP A 294 -22.46 -19.21 -2.39
CA ASP A 294 -23.92 -19.29 -2.45
C ASP A 294 -24.40 -20.72 -2.25
N VAL A 295 -25.42 -20.87 -1.44
CA VAL A 295 -26.11 -22.12 -1.20
C VAL A 295 -27.34 -22.17 -2.10
N PHE A 296 -27.55 -23.27 -2.79
CA PHE A 296 -28.70 -23.50 -3.66
C PHE A 296 -29.19 -24.91 -3.58
N GLU A 297 -30.43 -25.14 -3.96
CA GLU A 297 -31.02 -26.48 -4.07
C GLU A 297 -30.61 -27.11 -5.41
N PRO A 298 -29.75 -28.16 -5.38
CA PRO A 298 -29.15 -28.70 -6.60
C PRO A 298 -30.15 -29.45 -7.50
N GLY A 299 -31.25 -29.91 -6.93
CA GLY A 299 -32.25 -30.73 -7.67
C GLY A 299 -31.64 -31.94 -8.38
N SER A 300 -32.08 -32.19 -9.63
CA SER A 300 -31.60 -33.32 -10.44
C SER A 300 -30.11 -33.34 -10.74
N THR A 301 -29.40 -32.17 -10.56
CA THR A 301 -27.93 -32.12 -10.74
C THR A 301 -27.18 -32.92 -9.66
N PHE A 302 -27.85 -33.27 -8.55
CA PHE A 302 -27.28 -34.14 -7.51
C PHE A 302 -27.40 -35.64 -7.81
N LYS A 303 -28.30 -36.05 -8.73
CA LYS A 303 -28.54 -37.47 -9.05
C LYS A 303 -27.29 -38.25 -9.49
N PRO A 304 -26.37 -37.71 -10.32
CA PRO A 304 -25.12 -38.39 -10.66
C PRO A 304 -24.29 -38.81 -9.46
N LEU A 305 -24.24 -37.98 -8.39
CA LEU A 305 -23.51 -38.29 -7.15
C LEU A 305 -24.21 -39.47 -6.41
N THR A 306 -25.54 -39.48 -6.37
CA THR A 306 -26.31 -40.57 -5.77
C THR A 306 -26.09 -41.90 -6.52
N VAL A 307 -26.07 -41.84 -7.86
CA VAL A 307 -25.79 -43.03 -8.68
C VAL A 307 -24.35 -43.50 -8.50
N ALA A 308 -23.39 -42.60 -8.47
CA ALA A 308 -21.99 -42.93 -8.22
C ALA A 308 -21.80 -43.63 -6.86
N ALA A 309 -22.43 -43.11 -5.80
CA ALA A 309 -22.39 -43.71 -4.46
C ALA A 309 -23.04 -45.10 -4.45
N ALA A 310 -24.17 -45.29 -5.19
CA ALA A 310 -24.81 -46.58 -5.32
C ALA A 310 -23.92 -47.62 -6.03
N LEU A 311 -23.23 -47.22 -7.10
CA LEU A 311 -22.29 -48.08 -7.81
C LEU A 311 -21.06 -48.42 -6.96
N GLU A 312 -20.51 -47.43 -6.23
CA GLU A 312 -19.36 -47.64 -5.36
C GLU A 312 -19.65 -48.55 -4.17
N SER A 313 -20.92 -48.60 -3.71
CA SER A 313 -21.34 -49.53 -2.65
C SER A 313 -21.23 -51.00 -3.03
N GLY A 314 -21.08 -51.29 -4.32
CA GLY A 314 -21.08 -52.67 -4.87
C GLY A 314 -22.45 -53.37 -4.87
N ASN A 315 -23.50 -52.74 -4.32
CA ASN A 315 -24.86 -53.32 -4.29
C ASN A 315 -25.61 -53.14 -5.61
N PHE A 316 -25.18 -52.18 -6.40
CA PHE A 316 -25.80 -51.86 -7.71
C PHE A 316 -24.75 -51.90 -8.82
N LYS A 317 -25.19 -52.23 -10.01
CA LYS A 317 -24.39 -52.24 -11.25
C LYS A 317 -25.10 -51.35 -12.28
N PRO A 318 -24.43 -50.94 -13.36
CA PRO A 318 -25.05 -50.12 -14.40
C PRO A 318 -26.32 -50.76 -14.99
N GLU A 319 -26.37 -52.10 -15.00
CA GLU A 319 -27.49 -52.89 -15.52
C GLU A 319 -28.57 -53.24 -14.48
N SER A 320 -28.39 -52.79 -13.22
CA SER A 320 -29.37 -53.07 -12.16
C SER A 320 -30.73 -52.45 -12.50
N ILE A 321 -31.78 -53.27 -12.43
CA ILE A 321 -33.15 -52.78 -12.58
C ILE A 321 -33.63 -52.23 -11.25
N ILE A 322 -34.10 -50.98 -11.26
CA ILE A 322 -34.62 -50.26 -10.08
C ILE A 322 -36.15 -50.25 -10.19
N ASP A 323 -36.82 -50.65 -9.12
CA ASP A 323 -38.26 -50.52 -9.01
C ASP A 323 -38.63 -49.05 -8.75
N THR A 324 -39.38 -48.46 -9.68
CA THR A 324 -39.84 -47.07 -9.64
C THR A 324 -41.31 -46.93 -9.29
N THR A 325 -41.94 -47.99 -8.78
CA THR A 325 -43.34 -47.89 -8.31
C THR A 325 -43.46 -46.80 -7.23
N PRO A 326 -44.56 -46.03 -7.28
CA PRO A 326 -44.78 -45.00 -6.27
C PRO A 326 -44.79 -45.57 -4.85
N PHE A 327 -44.08 -44.91 -3.94
CA PHE A 327 -44.03 -45.30 -2.53
C PHE A 327 -44.32 -44.10 -1.61
N ASN A 328 -44.75 -44.36 -0.40
CA ASN A 328 -45.02 -43.34 0.60
C ASN A 328 -43.77 -43.05 1.45
N LEU A 329 -43.36 -41.80 1.51
CA LEU A 329 -42.35 -41.31 2.45
C LEU A 329 -43.04 -40.39 3.46
N GLY A 330 -43.40 -40.96 4.63
CA GLY A 330 -44.27 -40.30 5.58
C GLY A 330 -45.68 -40.08 4.98
N SER A 331 -46.13 -38.82 4.92
CA SER A 331 -47.43 -38.41 4.35
C SER A 331 -47.35 -38.08 2.85
N LYS A 332 -46.18 -38.15 2.22
CA LYS A 332 -45.97 -37.73 0.82
C LYS A 332 -45.77 -38.94 -0.07
N LEU A 333 -46.59 -39.06 -1.11
CA LEU A 333 -46.40 -40.04 -2.17
C LEU A 333 -45.27 -39.58 -3.08
N ILE A 334 -44.23 -40.40 -3.23
CA ILE A 334 -43.10 -40.20 -4.13
C ILE A 334 -43.31 -41.12 -5.33
N GLY A 335 -43.34 -40.56 -6.51
CA GLY A 335 -43.42 -41.29 -7.77
C GLY A 335 -42.37 -40.85 -8.74
N ASP A 336 -42.27 -41.57 -9.87
CA ASP A 336 -41.36 -41.22 -10.95
C ASP A 336 -41.88 -39.96 -11.71
N ASP A 337 -40.98 -39.10 -12.16
CA ASP A 337 -41.32 -37.96 -13.01
C ASP A 337 -41.51 -38.50 -14.45
N ARG A 338 -42.64 -38.13 -15.07
CA ARG A 338 -42.97 -38.55 -16.43
C ARG A 338 -42.47 -37.60 -17.49
#